data_06d1ec1c0a5124dee760155e2eb0fd76
#
_entry.id   06d1ec1c0a5124dee760155e2eb0fd76
#
_cell.length_a   1.000
_cell.length_b   1.000
_cell.length_c   1.000
_cell.angle_alpha   90.00
_cell.angle_beta   90.00
_cell.angle_gamma   90.00
#
_symmetry.space_group_name_H-M   'P 1'
#
loop_
_entity.id
_entity.type
_entity.pdbx_description
1 polymer ?
#
loop_
_entity_poly.entity_id
_entity_poly.type
_entity_poly.pdbx_seq_one_letter_code
_entity_poly.pdbx_strand_id
1 'polypeptide(L)'
;FSEILDQVPSDKGSVLIAGREGMFSAGFDLKVMMSSPENAAEMVKSGFNLLLKIFTFPRPIVAACSGHAIALGAFLLCSCDHRIGIKGDFKIGANELRNNMIIPTPILELAKFKLTKPHKQRALLNAEMYSIEDAIAPGYLDEVTEHEKLMEHALAKAKDLATLAHPQYQQ
;
A
#
# COMPACT_ATOMS: atom_id res chain seq x y z
N PHE A 1 -2.82 -10.65 -8.93
CA PHE A 1 -1.71 -9.75 -8.61
C PHE A 1 -0.53 -10.54 -8.02
N SER A 2 -0.78 -11.44 -7.06
CA SER A 2 0.28 -12.29 -6.48
C SER A 2 1.03 -13.10 -7.55
N GLU A 3 0.30 -13.70 -8.49
CA GLU A 3 0.86 -14.47 -9.62
C GLU A 3 1.74 -13.61 -10.55
N ILE A 4 1.40 -12.33 -10.73
CA ILE A 4 2.22 -11.40 -11.52
C ILE A 4 3.56 -11.15 -10.82
N LEU A 5 3.54 -10.98 -9.48
CA LEU A 5 4.78 -10.82 -8.70
C LEU A 5 5.67 -12.06 -8.76
N ASP A 6 5.10 -13.27 -8.90
CA ASP A 6 5.88 -14.50 -9.06
C ASP A 6 6.66 -14.56 -10.37
N GLN A 7 6.26 -13.78 -11.37
CA GLN A 7 6.91 -13.71 -12.67
C GLN A 7 7.96 -12.60 -12.75
N VAL A 8 8.04 -11.74 -11.72
CA VAL A 8 9.03 -10.65 -11.69
C VAL A 8 10.40 -11.21 -11.31
N PRO A 9 11.47 -10.91 -12.06
CA PRO A 9 12.82 -11.32 -11.68
C PRO A 9 13.19 -10.83 -10.29
N SER A 10 13.77 -11.72 -9.47
CA SER A 10 14.18 -11.41 -8.10
C SER A 10 15.62 -10.90 -7.98
N ASP A 11 16.37 -10.88 -9.07
CA ASP A 11 17.81 -10.59 -9.11
C ASP A 11 18.16 -9.19 -9.66
N LYS A 12 17.20 -8.47 -10.22
CA LYS A 12 17.44 -7.16 -10.84
C LYS A 12 16.19 -6.30 -10.95
N GLY A 13 16.40 -4.98 -11.12
CA GLY A 13 15.33 -4.00 -11.32
C GLY A 13 14.61 -3.63 -10.03
N SER A 14 13.48 -3.01 -10.17
CA SER A 14 12.52 -2.66 -9.14
C SER A 14 11.10 -2.87 -9.67
N VAL A 15 10.12 -2.87 -8.78
CA VAL A 15 8.71 -3.01 -9.15
C VAL A 15 8.01 -1.67 -9.01
N LEU A 16 7.19 -1.30 -9.97
CA LEU A 16 6.28 -0.16 -9.88
C LEU A 16 4.84 -0.65 -9.86
N ILE A 17 4.13 -0.34 -8.79
CA ILE A 17 2.70 -0.62 -8.63
C ILE A 17 1.94 0.68 -8.86
N ALA A 18 1.05 0.72 -9.84
CA ALA A 18 0.19 1.85 -10.12
C ALA A 18 -1.29 1.47 -10.00
N GLY A 19 -2.09 2.42 -9.53
CA GLY A 19 -3.54 2.33 -9.55
C GLY A 19 -4.14 2.79 -10.88
N ARG A 20 -5.46 2.77 -10.97
CA ARG A 20 -6.20 3.46 -12.03
C ARG A 20 -6.47 4.91 -11.65
N GLU A 21 -6.85 5.74 -12.60
CA GLU A 21 -7.19 7.14 -12.35
C GLU A 21 -8.23 7.29 -11.23
N GLY A 22 -7.92 8.16 -10.27
CA GLY A 22 -8.75 8.43 -9.09
C GLY A 22 -8.78 7.35 -8.02
N MET A 23 -8.18 6.17 -8.27
CA MET A 23 -8.23 5.06 -7.33
C MET A 23 -6.96 4.23 -7.37
N PHE A 24 -6.19 4.27 -6.29
CA PHE A 24 -5.09 3.31 -6.10
C PHE A 24 -5.65 1.95 -5.70
N SER A 25 -6.40 1.89 -4.61
CA SER A 25 -7.12 0.68 -4.18
C SER A 25 -8.18 1.02 -3.13
N ALA A 26 -9.37 0.46 -3.26
CA ALA A 26 -10.46 0.56 -2.29
C ALA A 26 -10.51 -0.62 -1.30
N GLY A 27 -9.54 -1.53 -1.35
CA GLY A 27 -9.50 -2.71 -0.50
C GLY A 27 -10.15 -3.95 -1.13
N PHE A 28 -10.81 -4.75 -0.31
CA PHE A 28 -11.43 -6.00 -0.75
C PHE A 28 -12.72 -5.76 -1.56
N ASP A 29 -13.02 -6.69 -2.46
CA ASP A 29 -14.31 -6.74 -3.14
C ASP A 29 -15.41 -7.10 -2.13
N LEU A 30 -16.26 -6.12 -1.81
CA LEU A 30 -17.34 -6.28 -0.83
C LEU A 30 -18.37 -7.33 -1.26
N LYS A 31 -18.58 -7.53 -2.57
CA LYS A 31 -19.52 -8.56 -3.04
C LYS A 31 -19.03 -9.96 -2.68
N VAL A 32 -17.72 -10.20 -2.85
CA VAL A 32 -17.11 -11.47 -2.46
C VAL A 32 -17.07 -11.60 -0.94
N MET A 33 -16.70 -10.54 -0.21
CA MET A 33 -16.69 -10.52 1.25
C MET A 33 -18.06 -10.84 1.87
N MET A 34 -19.15 -10.41 1.23
CA MET A 34 -20.52 -10.63 1.71
C MET A 34 -21.16 -11.91 1.18
N SER A 35 -20.51 -12.66 0.30
CA SER A 35 -21.09 -13.84 -0.34
C SER A 35 -21.16 -15.04 0.58
N SER A 36 -20.13 -15.28 1.40
CA SER A 36 -20.12 -16.27 2.49
C SER A 36 -18.99 -15.99 3.48
N PRO A 37 -19.07 -16.49 4.72
CA PRO A 37 -17.98 -16.41 5.69
C PRO A 37 -16.68 -17.05 5.21
N GLU A 38 -16.76 -18.13 4.47
CA GLU A 38 -15.62 -18.87 3.91
C GLU A 38 -14.91 -18.03 2.86
N ASN A 39 -15.65 -17.42 1.92
CA ASN A 39 -15.11 -16.55 0.89
C ASN A 39 -14.47 -15.27 1.51
N ALA A 40 -15.10 -14.73 2.55
CA ALA A 40 -14.53 -13.60 3.31
C ALA A 40 -13.20 -13.99 3.94
N ALA A 41 -13.12 -15.13 4.62
CA ALA A 41 -11.90 -15.60 5.28
C ALA A 41 -10.78 -15.88 4.26
N GLU A 42 -11.10 -16.49 3.13
CA GLU A 42 -10.13 -16.77 2.06
C GLU A 42 -9.61 -15.46 1.43
N MET A 43 -10.50 -14.50 1.18
CA MET A 43 -10.11 -13.19 0.64
C MET A 43 -9.20 -12.43 1.60
N VAL A 44 -9.52 -12.41 2.90
CA VAL A 44 -8.66 -11.78 3.93
C VAL A 44 -7.30 -12.45 3.98
N LYS A 45 -7.25 -13.79 3.97
CA LYS A 45 -6.00 -14.55 3.93
C LYS A 45 -5.17 -14.25 2.67
N SER A 46 -5.81 -14.21 1.51
CA SER A 46 -5.15 -13.89 0.23
C SER A 46 -4.61 -12.47 0.21
N GLY A 47 -5.39 -11.50 0.72
CA GLY A 47 -4.95 -10.10 0.85
C GLY A 47 -3.76 -9.95 1.79
N PHE A 48 -3.78 -10.62 2.94
CA PHE A 48 -2.65 -10.63 3.86
C PHE A 48 -1.38 -11.23 3.22
N ASN A 49 -1.52 -12.39 2.56
CA ASN A 49 -0.40 -13.03 1.87
C ASN A 49 0.20 -12.10 0.78
N LEU A 50 -0.65 -11.36 0.07
CA LEU A 50 -0.21 -10.36 -0.91
C LEU A 50 0.58 -9.23 -0.24
N LEU A 51 0.07 -8.65 0.86
CA LEU A 51 0.78 -7.59 1.59
C LEU A 51 2.14 -8.07 2.10
N LEU A 52 2.19 -9.27 2.67
CA LEU A 52 3.44 -9.87 3.15
C LEU A 52 4.41 -10.11 1.99
N LYS A 53 3.93 -10.64 0.88
CA LYS A 53 4.75 -10.87 -0.32
C LYS A 53 5.36 -9.58 -0.87
N ILE A 54 4.61 -8.48 -0.89
CA ILE A 54 5.10 -7.16 -1.29
C ILE A 54 6.13 -6.66 -0.29
N PHE A 55 5.83 -6.72 1.01
CA PHE A 55 6.70 -6.24 2.08
C PHE A 55 8.04 -6.97 2.14
N THR A 56 8.05 -8.28 1.84
CA THR A 56 9.26 -9.12 1.84
C THR A 56 9.83 -9.34 0.43
N PHE A 57 9.37 -8.57 -0.55
CA PHE A 57 9.83 -8.75 -1.92
C PHE A 57 11.33 -8.42 -2.03
N PRO A 58 12.11 -9.26 -2.74
CA PRO A 58 13.57 -9.11 -2.76
C PRO A 58 14.07 -7.92 -3.58
N ARG A 59 13.19 -7.07 -4.06
CA ARG A 59 13.49 -5.90 -4.89
C ARG A 59 12.69 -4.70 -4.42
N PRO A 60 13.18 -3.48 -4.57
CA PRO A 60 12.41 -2.30 -4.21
C PRO A 60 11.07 -2.22 -4.93
N ILE A 61 10.02 -1.89 -4.19
CA ILE A 61 8.68 -1.67 -4.71
C ILE A 61 8.27 -0.21 -4.50
N VAL A 62 7.98 0.48 -5.59
CA VAL A 62 7.46 1.84 -5.60
C VAL A 62 5.96 1.82 -5.86
N ALA A 63 5.19 2.54 -5.07
CA ALA A 63 3.75 2.74 -5.30
C ALA A 63 3.50 4.12 -5.93
N ALA A 64 2.83 4.13 -7.07
CA ALA A 64 2.25 5.31 -7.72
C ALA A 64 0.77 5.41 -7.32
N CYS A 65 0.50 6.12 -6.23
CA CYS A 65 -0.84 6.27 -5.65
C CYS A 65 -1.64 7.31 -6.44
N SER A 66 -2.39 6.84 -7.42
CA SER A 66 -3.17 7.63 -8.39
C SER A 66 -4.55 8.09 -7.90
N GLY A 67 -4.78 8.09 -6.59
CA GLY A 67 -6.06 8.49 -6.00
C GLY A 67 -6.30 7.86 -4.63
N HIS A 68 -7.55 7.51 -4.34
CA HIS A 68 -7.92 6.93 -3.05
C HIS A 68 -7.16 5.63 -2.76
N ALA A 69 -6.68 5.48 -1.52
CA ALA A 69 -6.11 4.24 -0.97
C ALA A 69 -6.76 3.94 0.39
N ILE A 70 -7.76 3.06 0.38
CA ILE A 70 -8.66 2.86 1.51
C ILE A 70 -8.62 1.40 1.94
N ALA A 71 -8.73 1.14 3.24
CA ALA A 71 -8.74 -0.19 3.84
C ALA A 71 -7.46 -0.96 3.43
N LEU A 72 -7.58 -2.17 2.84
CA LEU A 72 -6.42 -2.92 2.35
C LEU A 72 -5.54 -2.09 1.40
N GLY A 73 -6.11 -1.10 0.68
CA GLY A 73 -5.36 -0.20 -0.19
C GLY A 73 -4.35 0.68 0.57
N ALA A 74 -4.70 1.14 1.77
CA ALA A 74 -3.80 1.87 2.65
C ALA A 74 -2.68 0.96 3.19
N PHE A 75 -3.00 -0.29 3.50
CA PHE A 75 -1.99 -1.27 3.92
C PHE A 75 -1.10 -1.72 2.76
N LEU A 76 -1.61 -1.71 1.54
CA LEU A 76 -0.81 -1.94 0.34
C LEU A 76 0.27 -0.85 0.18
N LEU A 77 -0.06 0.42 0.43
CA LEU A 77 0.95 1.49 0.50
C LEU A 77 1.98 1.21 1.60
N CYS A 78 1.52 0.80 2.81
CA CYS A 78 2.42 0.44 3.90
C CYS A 78 3.35 -0.75 3.58
N SER A 79 3.02 -1.58 2.60
CA SER A 79 3.86 -2.71 2.18
C SER A 79 4.94 -2.31 1.18
N CYS A 80 4.82 -1.15 0.53
CA CYS A 80 5.77 -0.67 -0.46
C CYS A 80 6.93 0.10 0.19
N ASP A 81 8.07 0.17 -0.52
CA ASP A 81 9.28 0.83 -0.02
C ASP A 81 9.23 2.33 -0.20
N HIS A 82 8.65 2.80 -1.31
CA HIS A 82 8.47 4.22 -1.59
C HIS A 82 7.08 4.49 -2.21
N ARG A 83 6.41 5.56 -1.78
CA ARG A 83 5.01 5.84 -2.08
C ARG A 83 4.83 7.29 -2.50
N ILE A 84 4.39 7.49 -3.75
CA ILE A 84 4.17 8.80 -4.35
C ILE A 84 2.67 8.97 -4.58
N GLY A 85 2.06 9.99 -3.98
CA GLY A 85 0.67 10.36 -4.20
C GLY A 85 0.51 11.49 -5.20
N ILE A 86 -0.71 11.67 -5.71
CA ILE A 86 -1.08 12.81 -6.55
C ILE A 86 -1.93 13.80 -5.76
N LYS A 87 -1.76 15.09 -6.02
CA LYS A 87 -2.65 16.13 -5.50
C LYS A 87 -4.10 15.91 -5.95
N GLY A 88 -5.05 16.20 -5.07
CA GLY A 88 -6.47 16.08 -5.37
C GLY A 88 -7.30 15.74 -4.14
N ASP A 89 -8.62 15.76 -4.30
CA ASP A 89 -9.55 15.41 -3.22
C ASP A 89 -9.68 13.89 -3.08
N PHE A 90 -8.60 13.27 -2.65
CA PHE A 90 -8.54 11.84 -2.39
C PHE A 90 -8.31 11.57 -0.89
N LYS A 91 -8.61 10.35 -0.46
CA LYS A 91 -8.47 9.92 0.93
C LYS A 91 -7.60 8.67 1.02
N ILE A 92 -6.74 8.68 2.05
CA ILE A 92 -5.89 7.54 2.41
C ILE A 92 -6.15 7.18 3.86
N GLY A 93 -6.35 5.91 4.15
CA GLY A 93 -6.48 5.44 5.53
C GLY A 93 -7.16 4.09 5.68
N ALA A 94 -7.00 3.53 6.88
CA ALA A 94 -7.62 2.29 7.32
C ALA A 94 -8.97 2.63 7.96
N ASN A 95 -10.07 2.28 7.29
CA ASN A 95 -11.43 2.57 7.77
C ASN A 95 -12.16 1.34 8.32
N GLU A 96 -11.44 0.25 8.57
CA GLU A 96 -12.00 -1.03 9.02
C GLU A 96 -12.85 -0.86 10.28
N LEU A 97 -12.32 -0.18 11.31
CA LEU A 97 -13.05 0.01 12.58
C LEU A 97 -14.30 0.87 12.44
N ARG A 98 -14.36 1.80 11.46
CA ARG A 98 -15.59 2.55 11.16
C ARG A 98 -16.67 1.66 10.56
N ASN A 99 -16.26 0.56 9.92
CA ASN A 99 -17.15 -0.42 9.28
C ASN A 99 -17.37 -1.65 10.17
N ASN A 100 -17.08 -1.55 11.47
CA ASN A 100 -17.18 -2.66 12.43
C ASN A 100 -16.39 -3.92 12.02
N MET A 101 -15.24 -3.70 11.38
CA MET A 101 -14.35 -4.76 10.92
C MET A 101 -13.08 -4.78 11.79
N ILE A 102 -12.56 -5.97 12.04
CA ILE A 102 -11.29 -6.16 12.75
C ILE A 102 -10.13 -6.00 11.77
N ILE A 103 -9.09 -5.29 12.18
CA ILE A 103 -7.81 -5.30 11.48
C ILE A 103 -7.01 -6.50 12.00
N PRO A 104 -6.69 -7.50 11.15
CA PRO A 104 -5.91 -8.66 11.58
C PRO A 104 -4.53 -8.27 12.13
N THR A 105 -4.09 -8.94 13.19
CA THR A 105 -2.81 -8.63 13.87
C THR A 105 -1.62 -8.50 12.93
N PRO A 106 -1.40 -9.37 11.93
CA PRO A 106 -0.27 -9.22 11.03
C PRO A 106 -0.31 -7.92 10.21
N ILE A 107 -1.51 -7.46 9.81
CA ILE A 107 -1.68 -6.19 9.10
C ILE A 107 -1.39 -5.01 10.05
N LEU A 108 -1.81 -5.11 11.31
CA LEU A 108 -1.47 -4.11 12.34
C LEU A 108 0.05 -3.99 12.53
N GLU A 109 0.77 -5.10 12.59
CA GLU A 109 2.23 -5.07 12.76
C GLU A 109 2.93 -4.44 11.55
N LEU A 110 2.51 -4.78 10.33
CA LEU A 110 3.01 -4.17 9.11
C LEU A 110 2.77 -2.65 9.11
N ALA A 111 1.56 -2.22 9.44
CA ALA A 111 1.22 -0.80 9.52
C ALA A 111 2.03 -0.08 10.62
N LYS A 112 2.23 -0.72 11.77
CA LYS A 112 3.06 -0.18 12.85
C LYS A 112 4.52 0.00 12.44
N PHE A 113 5.03 -0.80 11.54
CA PHE A 113 6.38 -0.68 11.02
C PHE A 113 6.56 0.57 10.15
N LYS A 114 5.55 0.91 9.35
CA LYS A 114 5.61 2.04 8.39
C LYS A 114 5.07 3.35 8.98
N LEU A 115 3.98 3.28 9.76
CA LEU A 115 3.35 4.48 10.31
C LEU A 115 4.19 5.13 11.41
N THR A 116 4.22 6.45 11.40
CA THR A 116 4.96 7.23 12.40
C THR A 116 4.31 7.12 13.78
N LYS A 117 5.15 7.08 14.82
CA LYS A 117 4.70 6.86 16.21
C LYS A 117 3.54 7.76 16.66
N PRO A 118 3.53 9.09 16.36
CA PRO A 118 2.43 9.97 16.76
C PRO A 118 1.09 9.65 16.09
N HIS A 119 1.13 9.05 14.90
CA HIS A 119 -0.07 8.82 14.08
C HIS A 119 -0.62 7.39 14.18
N LYS A 120 0.12 6.42 14.73
CA LYS A 120 -0.33 5.01 14.77
C LYS A 120 -1.71 4.83 15.37
N GLN A 121 -1.96 5.44 16.54
CA GLN A 121 -3.26 5.34 17.21
C GLN A 121 -4.36 6.01 16.38
N ARG A 122 -4.12 7.22 15.88
CA ARG A 122 -5.08 7.97 15.08
C ARG A 122 -5.43 7.21 13.79
N ALA A 123 -4.43 6.73 13.08
CA ALA A 123 -4.58 6.01 11.82
C ALA A 123 -5.31 4.67 11.98
N LEU A 124 -4.97 3.89 13.01
CA LEU A 124 -5.44 2.51 13.15
C LEU A 124 -6.66 2.41 14.08
N LEU A 125 -6.59 3.00 15.30
CA LEU A 125 -7.68 2.84 16.29
C LEU A 125 -8.77 3.89 16.15
N ASN A 126 -8.43 5.13 15.76
CA ASN A 126 -9.42 6.17 15.51
C ASN A 126 -9.93 6.14 14.07
N ALA A 127 -9.38 5.26 13.22
CA ALA A 127 -9.71 5.13 11.80
C ALA A 127 -9.74 6.49 11.09
N GLU A 128 -8.71 7.31 11.34
CA GLU A 128 -8.59 8.63 10.75
C GLU A 128 -8.27 8.51 9.26
N MET A 129 -9.01 9.28 8.46
CA MET A 129 -8.79 9.36 7.01
C MET A 129 -8.05 10.66 6.70
N TYR A 130 -6.95 10.54 6.00
CA TYR A 130 -6.07 11.66 5.65
C TYR A 130 -6.35 12.15 4.23
N SER A 131 -6.18 13.47 4.00
CA SER A 131 -5.99 13.98 2.63
C SER A 131 -4.67 13.45 2.06
N ILE A 132 -4.47 13.65 0.76
CA ILE A 132 -3.19 13.24 0.14
C ILE A 132 -2.01 13.97 0.79
N GLU A 133 -2.13 15.28 0.99
CA GLU A 133 -1.07 16.11 1.57
C GLU A 133 -0.80 15.74 3.03
N ASP A 134 -1.86 15.46 3.80
CA ASP A 134 -1.75 15.08 5.20
C ASP A 134 -1.25 13.63 5.39
N ALA A 135 -1.27 12.80 4.34
CA ALA A 135 -0.87 11.40 4.39
C ALA A 135 0.65 11.18 4.49
N ILE A 136 1.45 12.22 4.28
CA ILE A 136 2.91 12.18 4.47
C ILE A 136 3.25 12.07 5.96
N ALA A 137 2.68 12.92 6.81
CA ALA A 137 2.99 12.95 8.24
C ALA A 137 2.76 11.61 8.96
N PRO A 138 1.64 10.88 8.74
CA PRO A 138 1.45 9.54 9.28
C PRO A 138 2.36 8.47 8.65
N GLY A 139 2.91 8.69 7.46
CA GLY A 139 3.78 7.74 6.78
C GLY A 139 3.05 6.82 5.79
N TYR A 140 1.88 7.21 5.32
CA TYR A 140 1.22 6.51 4.21
C TYR A 140 1.85 6.87 2.87
N LEU A 141 2.35 8.11 2.72
CA LEU A 141 3.07 8.58 1.54
C LEU A 141 4.44 9.13 1.94
N ASP A 142 5.38 9.11 1.02
CA ASP A 142 6.70 9.73 1.15
C ASP A 142 6.75 11.08 0.45
N GLU A 143 6.03 11.22 -0.66
CA GLU A 143 5.96 12.45 -1.45
C GLU A 143 4.62 12.59 -2.19
N VAL A 144 4.33 13.81 -2.62
CA VAL A 144 3.14 14.16 -3.41
C VAL A 144 3.56 14.95 -4.63
N THR A 145 2.95 14.67 -5.78
CA THR A 145 3.25 15.32 -7.06
C THR A 145 1.97 15.73 -7.79
N GLU A 146 2.12 16.47 -8.89
CA GLU A 146 1.02 16.73 -9.81
C GLU A 146 0.60 15.45 -10.54
N HIS A 147 -0.67 15.37 -10.93
CA HIS A 147 -1.24 14.18 -11.56
C HIS A 147 -0.44 13.74 -12.80
N GLU A 148 -0.12 14.70 -13.67
CA GLU A 148 0.57 14.46 -14.94
C GLU A 148 2.01 13.96 -14.75
N LYS A 149 2.59 14.21 -13.58
CA LYS A 149 3.99 13.84 -13.25
C LYS A 149 4.12 12.54 -12.48
N LEU A 150 3.00 11.94 -12.03
CA LEU A 150 3.04 10.75 -11.17
C LEU A 150 3.91 9.64 -11.75
N MET A 151 3.63 9.24 -13.00
CA MET A 151 4.33 8.12 -13.62
C MET A 151 5.79 8.43 -13.92
N GLU A 152 6.10 9.67 -14.28
CA GLU A 152 7.49 10.13 -14.49
C GLU A 152 8.29 10.04 -13.19
N HIS A 153 7.76 10.60 -12.09
CA HIS A 153 8.42 10.58 -10.78
C HIS A 153 8.55 9.14 -10.24
N ALA A 154 7.49 8.34 -10.35
CA ALA A 154 7.50 6.97 -9.87
C ALA A 154 8.50 6.09 -10.65
N LEU A 155 8.59 6.25 -11.97
CA LEU A 155 9.58 5.56 -12.78
C LEU A 155 11.01 6.02 -12.49
N ALA A 156 11.23 7.32 -12.27
CA ALA A 156 12.53 7.85 -11.88
C ALA A 156 12.98 7.27 -10.54
N LYS A 157 12.09 7.25 -9.54
CA LYS A 157 12.36 6.64 -8.22
C LYS A 157 12.61 5.14 -8.34
N ALA A 158 11.81 4.42 -9.11
CA ALA A 158 11.99 2.99 -9.33
C ALA A 158 13.35 2.67 -9.97
N LYS A 159 13.78 3.47 -10.96
CA LYS A 159 15.10 3.35 -11.59
C LYS A 159 16.25 3.63 -10.61
N ASP A 160 16.11 4.66 -9.77
CA ASP A 160 17.08 5.00 -8.72
C ASP A 160 17.23 3.83 -7.74
N LEU A 161 16.12 3.35 -7.16
CA LEU A 161 16.13 2.24 -6.22
C LEU A 161 16.59 0.91 -6.85
N ALA A 162 16.41 0.72 -8.15
CA ALA A 162 16.91 -0.46 -8.86
C ALA A 162 18.44 -0.58 -8.85
N THR A 163 19.16 0.50 -8.52
CA THR A 163 20.63 0.51 -8.39
C THR A 163 21.12 -0.06 -7.06
N LEU A 164 20.22 -0.28 -6.10
CA LEU A 164 20.60 -0.83 -4.80
C LEU A 164 21.16 -2.24 -4.93
N ALA A 165 22.19 -2.52 -4.14
CA ALA A 165 22.88 -3.79 -4.19
C ALA A 165 22.00 -4.95 -3.69
N HIS A 166 21.89 -5.99 -4.49
CA HIS A 166 21.23 -7.24 -4.16
C HIS A 166 22.29 -8.35 -4.06
N PRO A 167 22.18 -9.27 -3.13
CA PRO A 167 21.07 -9.64 -2.25
C PRO A 167 20.97 -8.86 -0.93
N GLN A 168 21.83 -7.89 -0.65
CA GLN A 168 21.84 -7.15 0.62
C GLN A 168 20.54 -6.40 0.91
N TYR A 169 19.75 -6.10 -0.11
CA TYR A 169 18.44 -5.47 0.07
C TYR A 169 17.43 -6.32 0.86
N GLN A 170 17.61 -7.64 0.90
CA GLN A 170 16.72 -8.57 1.60
C GLN A 170 16.95 -8.68 3.11
N GLN A 171 17.91 -7.95 3.66
CA GLN A 171 18.21 -7.99 5.11
C GLN A 171 17.19 -7.14 5.95
#